data_d870c31d774adfa88faf22047292c541
#
_entry.id   d870c31d774adfa88faf22047292c541
#
_cell.length_a   1.000
_cell.length_b   1.000
_cell.length_c   1.000
_cell.angle_alpha   90.00
_cell.angle_beta   90.00
_cell.angle_gamma   90.00
#
_symmetry.space_group_name_H-M   'P 1'
#
loop_
_entity.id
_entity.type
_entity.pdbx_description
1 polymer ?
#
loop_
_entity_poly.entity_id
_entity_poly.type
_entity_poly.pdbx_seq_one_letter_code
_entity_poly.pdbx_strand_id
1 'polypeptide(L)'
;MRGSVVEIRFDENLPPIHSLLRAGAEGQIVIEVLAQSDAQRVRGIALTSTQGLARGMPVEDSGGPLKIPVGKAVLSRMFDVFGHPIDLGAELADVEWRSVHQTPPPLERRSTKSEVFVTGIKVIDVLTPLERGGKAGLFGGAGVGKTVLLTEMIH
;
A
#
# COMPACT_ATOMS: atom_id res chain seq x y z
N MET A 1 -3.96 -14.42 -17.85
CA MET A 1 -3.49 -14.33 -16.47
C MET A 1 -2.13 -15.00 -16.35
N ARG A 2 -1.18 -14.36 -15.68
CA ARG A 2 0.15 -14.92 -15.34
C ARG A 2 0.46 -14.53 -13.88
N GLY A 3 0.36 -15.49 -12.97
CA GLY A 3 0.49 -15.20 -11.53
C GLY A 3 -0.55 -14.19 -11.07
N SER A 4 -0.11 -13.10 -10.44
CA SER A 4 -0.98 -12.02 -9.98
C SER A 4 -1.39 -11.03 -11.09
N VAL A 5 -0.81 -11.12 -12.30
CA VAL A 5 -1.13 -10.20 -13.39
C VAL A 5 -2.35 -10.71 -14.14
N VAL A 6 -3.37 -9.86 -14.22
CA VAL A 6 -4.65 -10.15 -14.88
C VAL A 6 -4.89 -9.15 -16.01
N GLU A 7 -5.34 -9.64 -17.14
CA GLU A 7 -5.79 -8.82 -18.26
C GLU A 7 -7.31 -8.91 -18.35
N ILE A 8 -7.98 -7.77 -18.37
CA ILE A 8 -9.43 -7.65 -18.24
C ILE A 8 -9.95 -6.82 -19.40
N ARG A 9 -11.02 -7.30 -20.01
CA ARG A 9 -11.69 -6.60 -21.11
C ARG A 9 -12.96 -5.93 -20.61
N PHE A 10 -13.14 -4.69 -21.03
CA PHE A 10 -14.36 -3.91 -20.86
C PHE A 10 -14.94 -3.59 -22.24
N ASP A 11 -16.24 -3.75 -22.40
CA ASP A 11 -16.91 -3.40 -23.67
C ASP A 11 -17.21 -1.90 -23.74
N GLU A 12 -17.46 -1.28 -22.58
CA GLU A 12 -17.71 0.16 -22.42
C GLU A 12 -17.02 0.67 -21.14
N ASN A 13 -16.72 1.97 -21.07
CA ASN A 13 -16.23 2.67 -19.87
C ASN A 13 -15.01 2.01 -19.22
N LEU A 14 -13.86 2.17 -19.87
CA LEU A 14 -12.60 1.65 -19.36
C LEU A 14 -12.26 2.29 -17.99
N PRO A 15 -12.02 1.49 -16.93
CA PRO A 15 -11.72 2.02 -15.61
C PRO A 15 -10.41 2.81 -15.62
N PRO A 16 -10.33 3.92 -14.86
CA PRO A 16 -9.08 4.65 -14.67
C PRO A 16 -7.97 3.82 -14.06
N ILE A 17 -6.73 4.24 -14.26
CA ILE A 17 -5.57 3.66 -13.57
C ILE A 17 -5.78 3.84 -12.08
N HIS A 18 -5.40 2.82 -11.30
CA HIS A 18 -5.58 2.68 -9.86
C HIS A 18 -7.02 2.37 -9.40
N SER A 19 -7.99 2.24 -10.31
CA SER A 19 -9.29 1.71 -9.91
C SER A 19 -9.17 0.29 -9.35
N LEU A 20 -9.96 0.00 -8.32
CA LEU A 20 -10.14 -1.36 -7.82
C LEU A 20 -11.25 -2.06 -8.57
N LEU A 21 -10.97 -3.26 -8.99
CA LEU A 21 -11.91 -4.16 -9.64
C LEU A 21 -12.16 -5.36 -8.71
N ARG A 22 -13.38 -5.87 -8.73
CA ARG A 22 -13.78 -7.05 -7.98
C ARG A 22 -14.20 -8.16 -8.92
N ALA A 23 -13.74 -9.37 -8.65
CA ALA A 23 -14.06 -10.58 -9.38
C ALA A 23 -14.31 -11.75 -8.42
N GLY A 24 -14.87 -12.84 -8.93
CA GLY A 24 -15.28 -13.99 -8.12
C GLY A 24 -16.75 -13.93 -7.71
N ALA A 25 -17.28 -15.04 -7.20
CA ALA A 25 -18.72 -15.16 -6.89
C ALA A 25 -19.20 -14.16 -5.82
N GLU A 26 -18.30 -13.77 -4.90
CA GLU A 26 -18.57 -12.85 -3.80
C GLU A 26 -17.71 -11.59 -3.89
N GLY A 27 -17.07 -11.31 -5.04
CA GLY A 27 -16.18 -10.17 -5.21
C GLY A 27 -14.88 -10.25 -4.39
N GLN A 28 -14.48 -11.44 -3.96
CA GLN A 28 -13.35 -11.69 -3.08
C GLN A 28 -11.98 -11.50 -3.76
N ILE A 29 -11.93 -11.51 -5.09
CA ILE A 29 -10.72 -11.28 -5.85
C ILE A 29 -10.63 -9.80 -6.17
N VAL A 30 -9.72 -9.11 -5.51
CA VAL A 30 -9.52 -7.67 -5.67
C VAL A 30 -8.33 -7.43 -6.59
N ILE A 31 -8.53 -6.62 -7.62
CA ILE A 31 -7.54 -6.34 -8.65
C ILE A 31 -7.39 -4.82 -8.78
N GLU A 32 -6.17 -4.32 -8.76
CA GLU A 32 -5.88 -2.92 -9.03
C GLU A 32 -5.47 -2.73 -10.49
N VAL A 33 -6.03 -1.73 -11.16
CA VAL A 33 -5.68 -1.37 -12.54
C VAL A 33 -4.34 -0.65 -12.55
N LEU A 34 -3.35 -1.23 -13.24
CA LEU A 34 -2.02 -0.65 -13.38
C LEU A 34 -1.83 0.11 -14.69
N ALA A 35 -2.45 -0.37 -15.76
CA ALA A 35 -2.30 0.22 -17.09
C ALA A 35 -3.52 -0.08 -17.96
N GLN A 36 -3.82 0.82 -18.86
CA GLN A 36 -4.72 0.59 -19.98
C GLN A 36 -3.89 0.09 -21.16
N SER A 37 -4.15 -1.15 -21.59
CA SER A 37 -3.38 -1.80 -22.68
C SER A 37 -3.85 -1.36 -24.06
N ASP A 38 -5.16 -1.16 -24.22
CA ASP A 38 -5.82 -0.65 -25.42
C ASP A 38 -7.18 -0.01 -25.07
N ALA A 39 -7.98 0.33 -26.04
CA ALA A 39 -9.29 0.99 -25.85
C ALA A 39 -10.34 0.13 -25.10
N GLN A 40 -10.09 -1.16 -24.95
CA GLN A 40 -11.03 -2.09 -24.31
C GLN A 40 -10.37 -2.97 -23.24
N ARG A 41 -9.06 -2.84 -23.00
CA ARG A 41 -8.34 -3.72 -22.09
C ARG A 41 -7.52 -2.97 -21.08
N VAL A 42 -7.62 -3.44 -19.86
CA VAL A 42 -6.77 -3.00 -18.76
C VAL A 42 -5.92 -4.17 -18.28
N ARG A 43 -4.75 -3.84 -17.78
CA ARG A 43 -3.87 -4.75 -17.07
C ARG A 43 -3.88 -4.36 -15.61
N GLY A 44 -4.20 -5.32 -14.76
CA GLY A 44 -4.22 -5.15 -13.32
C GLY A 44 -3.36 -6.17 -12.59
N ILE A 45 -3.13 -5.89 -11.33
CA ILE A 45 -2.50 -6.81 -10.39
C ILE A 45 -3.52 -7.23 -9.34
N ALA A 46 -3.64 -8.53 -9.10
CA ALA A 46 -4.47 -9.04 -8.03
C ALA A 46 -3.78 -8.80 -6.68
N LEU A 47 -4.49 -8.15 -5.78
CA LEU A 47 -4.07 -7.88 -4.40
C LEU A 47 -4.42 -9.03 -3.46
N THR A 48 -5.31 -9.93 -3.91
CA THR A 48 -5.71 -11.14 -3.21
C THR A 48 -5.34 -12.38 -4.02
N SER A 49 -5.58 -13.57 -3.46
CA SER A 49 -5.39 -14.83 -4.20
C SER A 49 -6.23 -14.86 -5.47
N THR A 50 -5.64 -15.27 -6.58
CA THR A 50 -6.32 -15.45 -7.85
C THR A 50 -6.93 -16.84 -8.02
N GLN A 51 -6.96 -17.63 -6.96
CA GLN A 51 -7.54 -18.96 -6.98
C GLN A 51 -9.03 -18.88 -7.31
N GLY A 52 -9.47 -19.66 -8.28
CA GLY A 52 -10.85 -19.63 -8.77
C GLY A 52 -11.13 -18.60 -9.87
N LEU A 53 -10.19 -17.74 -10.21
CA LEU A 53 -10.35 -16.79 -11.31
C LEU A 53 -10.28 -17.52 -12.65
N ALA A 54 -11.35 -17.47 -13.42
CA ALA A 54 -11.47 -18.12 -14.73
C ALA A 54 -11.63 -17.10 -15.86
N ARG A 55 -11.28 -17.53 -17.08
CA ARG A 55 -11.50 -16.72 -18.28
C ARG A 55 -13.02 -16.53 -18.52
N GLY A 56 -13.40 -15.29 -18.82
CA GLY A 56 -14.82 -14.93 -19.05
C GLY A 56 -15.62 -14.70 -17.77
N MET A 57 -14.99 -14.75 -16.60
CA MET A 57 -15.65 -14.38 -15.35
C MET A 57 -15.94 -12.87 -15.34
N PRO A 58 -17.12 -12.45 -14.86
CA PRO A 58 -17.47 -11.05 -14.74
C PRO A 58 -16.56 -10.34 -13.75
N VAL A 59 -16.25 -9.08 -14.05
CA VAL A 59 -15.44 -8.19 -13.20
C VAL A 59 -16.18 -6.88 -13.07
N GLU A 60 -16.32 -6.40 -11.85
CA GLU A 60 -16.98 -5.14 -11.53
C GLU A 60 -15.97 -4.08 -11.12
N ASP A 61 -16.16 -2.83 -11.60
CA ASP A 61 -15.41 -1.68 -11.15
C ASP A 61 -16.01 -1.16 -9.83
N SER A 62 -15.19 -1.05 -8.79
CA SER A 62 -15.63 -0.51 -7.49
C SER A 62 -15.78 1.01 -7.48
N GLY A 63 -15.48 1.68 -8.60
CA GLY A 63 -15.68 3.12 -8.79
C GLY A 63 -14.56 4.00 -8.20
N GLY A 64 -13.41 3.43 -7.87
CA GLY A 64 -12.29 4.23 -7.39
C GLY A 64 -11.08 3.45 -6.89
N PRO A 65 -10.05 4.16 -6.43
CA PRO A 65 -8.82 3.56 -5.95
C PRO A 65 -8.97 2.95 -4.56
N LEU A 66 -7.99 2.14 -4.18
CA LEU A 66 -7.86 1.61 -2.82
C LEU A 66 -7.84 2.76 -1.80
N LYS A 67 -8.67 2.62 -0.77
CA LYS A 67 -8.70 3.55 0.37
C LYS A 67 -8.27 2.82 1.63
N ILE A 68 -7.62 3.55 2.51
CA ILE A 68 -7.16 3.08 3.81
C ILE A 68 -7.65 4.02 4.92
N PRO A 69 -7.88 3.51 6.13
CA PRO A 69 -8.21 4.36 7.27
C PRO A 69 -7.00 5.19 7.67
N VAL A 70 -7.24 6.45 8.07
CA VAL A 70 -6.20 7.37 8.52
C VAL A 70 -6.61 8.06 9.81
N GLY A 71 -5.62 8.63 10.52
CA GLY A 71 -5.85 9.39 11.75
C GLY A 71 -5.31 8.70 12.99
N LYS A 72 -5.62 9.25 14.16
CA LYS A 72 -5.07 8.76 15.43
C LYS A 72 -5.59 7.37 15.83
N ALA A 73 -6.78 7.00 15.36
CA ALA A 73 -7.39 5.71 15.69
C ALA A 73 -6.65 4.49 15.10
N VAL A 74 -5.78 4.71 14.11
CA VAL A 74 -4.96 3.64 13.52
C VAL A 74 -3.63 3.41 14.23
N LEU A 75 -3.26 4.28 15.17
CA LEU A 75 -2.01 4.15 15.91
C LEU A 75 -2.04 2.93 16.83
N SER A 76 -0.93 2.21 16.92
CA SER A 76 -0.78 0.99 17.71
C SER A 76 -1.74 -0.15 17.30
N ARG A 77 -2.21 -0.14 16.05
CA ARG A 77 -3.09 -1.15 15.47
C ARG A 77 -2.43 -1.84 14.27
N MET A 78 -2.85 -3.05 13.97
CA MET A 78 -2.40 -3.79 12.78
C MET A 78 -3.58 -4.00 11.83
N PHE A 79 -3.32 -3.79 10.54
CA PHE A 79 -4.32 -3.86 9.48
C PHE A 79 -3.84 -4.72 8.32
N ASP A 80 -4.79 -5.31 7.61
CA ASP A 80 -4.52 -5.85 6.28
C ASP A 80 -4.37 -4.70 5.25
N VAL A 81 -4.10 -5.05 4.00
CA VAL A 81 -3.94 -4.07 2.91
C VAL A 81 -5.23 -3.30 2.58
N PHE A 82 -6.37 -3.74 3.07
CA PHE A 82 -7.68 -3.13 2.87
C PHE A 82 -8.13 -2.28 4.06
N GLY A 83 -7.32 -2.24 5.13
CA GLY A 83 -7.62 -1.48 6.34
C GLY A 83 -8.50 -2.23 7.35
N HIS A 84 -8.68 -3.54 7.20
CA HIS A 84 -9.35 -4.33 8.23
C HIS A 84 -8.40 -4.67 9.37
N PRO A 85 -8.82 -4.51 10.64
CA PRO A 85 -8.01 -4.88 11.79
C PRO A 85 -7.66 -6.38 11.78
N ILE A 86 -6.38 -6.70 12.00
CA ILE A 86 -5.89 -8.08 12.15
C ILE A 86 -5.28 -8.35 13.53
N ASP A 87 -5.38 -7.38 14.43
CA ASP A 87 -4.86 -7.42 15.79
C ASP A 87 -5.87 -7.93 16.83
N LEU A 88 -6.99 -8.52 16.40
CA LEU A 88 -8.11 -8.95 17.23
C LEU A 88 -8.77 -7.82 18.04
N GLY A 89 -8.44 -6.57 17.74
CA GLY A 89 -9.07 -5.40 18.33
C GLY A 89 -10.45 -5.09 17.72
N ALA A 90 -11.16 -4.16 18.32
CA ALA A 90 -12.45 -3.71 17.79
C ALA A 90 -12.30 -3.09 16.38
N GLU A 91 -13.36 -3.16 15.60
CA GLU A 91 -13.47 -2.45 14.32
C GLU A 91 -13.27 -0.94 14.55
N LEU A 92 -12.74 -0.28 13.52
CA LEU A 92 -12.55 1.16 13.57
C LEU A 92 -13.88 1.88 13.39
N ALA A 93 -14.21 2.74 14.35
CA ALA A 93 -15.34 3.65 14.27
C ALA A 93 -14.86 5.07 13.92
N ASP A 94 -15.66 5.80 13.16
CA ASP A 94 -15.45 7.23 12.85
C ASP A 94 -14.05 7.58 12.35
N VAL A 95 -13.52 6.78 11.41
CA VAL A 95 -12.24 7.03 10.77
C VAL A 95 -12.41 7.64 9.38
N GLU A 96 -11.53 8.56 9.03
CA GLU A 96 -11.42 9.07 7.67
C GLU A 96 -10.75 8.03 6.78
N TRP A 97 -11.32 7.79 5.60
CA TRP A 97 -10.74 6.92 4.58
C TRP A 97 -10.13 7.73 3.46
N ARG A 98 -8.85 7.52 3.18
CA ARG A 98 -8.13 8.20 2.11
C ARG A 98 -7.61 7.23 1.07
N SER A 99 -7.58 7.70 -0.18
CA SER A 99 -6.91 6.96 -1.26
C SER A 99 -5.43 6.76 -0.94
N VAL A 100 -4.90 5.58 -1.25
CA VAL A 100 -3.45 5.31 -1.17
C VAL A 100 -2.69 6.08 -2.26
N HIS A 101 -3.37 6.40 -3.37
CA HIS A 101 -2.81 7.20 -4.45
C HIS A 101 -3.17 8.67 -4.24
N GLN A 102 -2.23 9.43 -3.71
CA GLN A 102 -2.39 10.87 -3.49
C GLN A 102 -1.24 11.64 -4.12
N THR A 103 -1.55 12.85 -4.56
CA THR A 103 -0.50 13.78 -4.96
C THR A 103 0.33 14.18 -3.73
N PRO A 104 1.66 14.25 -3.86
CA PRO A 104 2.49 14.69 -2.76
C PRO A 104 2.15 16.13 -2.35
N PRO A 105 2.33 16.49 -1.07
CA PRO A 105 2.07 17.84 -0.61
C PRO A 105 2.93 18.86 -1.38
N PRO A 106 2.38 20.02 -1.75
CA PRO A 106 3.13 21.07 -2.45
C PRO A 106 4.30 21.53 -1.60
N LEU A 107 5.32 22.08 -2.27
CA LEU A 107 6.58 22.49 -1.63
C LEU A 107 6.36 23.48 -0.47
N GLU A 108 5.37 24.36 -0.61
CA GLU A 108 4.99 25.35 0.42
C GLU A 108 4.55 24.73 1.76
N ARG A 109 4.04 23.50 1.72
CA ARG A 109 3.59 22.75 2.92
C ARG A 109 4.66 21.82 3.48
N ARG A 110 5.84 21.76 2.86
CA ARG A 110 6.94 20.93 3.34
C ARG A 110 7.77 21.72 4.35
N SER A 111 8.10 21.09 5.48
CA SER A 111 9.06 21.66 6.42
C SER A 111 10.44 21.71 5.76
N THR A 112 11.09 22.87 5.81
CA THR A 112 12.48 23.04 5.37
C THR A 112 13.47 22.94 6.54
N LYS A 113 12.96 22.69 7.75
CA LYS A 113 13.80 22.51 8.94
C LYS A 113 14.34 21.09 8.97
N SER A 114 15.66 20.98 9.02
CA SER A 114 16.35 19.73 9.28
C SER A 114 16.46 19.51 10.78
N GLU A 115 15.93 18.41 11.28
CA GLU A 115 16.03 17.99 12.68
C GLU A 115 16.66 16.62 12.74
N VAL A 116 17.64 16.42 13.60
CA VAL A 116 18.27 15.13 13.81
C VAL A 116 17.28 14.20 14.51
N PHE A 117 17.14 13.01 13.99
CA PHE A 117 16.41 11.91 14.62
C PHE A 117 17.38 11.09 15.46
N VAL A 118 17.26 11.17 16.78
CA VAL A 118 18.10 10.40 17.72
C VAL A 118 17.53 9.00 17.83
N THR A 119 18.32 8.01 17.41
CA THR A 119 17.93 6.59 17.42
C THR A 119 18.23 5.89 18.75
N GLY A 120 19.08 6.48 19.60
CA GLY A 120 19.61 5.84 20.81
C GLY A 120 20.76 4.87 20.55
N ILE A 121 21.07 4.57 19.30
CA ILE A 121 22.18 3.71 18.89
C ILE A 121 23.39 4.62 18.61
N LYS A 122 24.33 4.67 19.55
CA LYS A 122 25.47 5.59 19.55
C LYS A 122 26.22 5.61 18.22
N VAL A 123 26.42 4.48 17.59
CA VAL A 123 27.15 4.39 16.30
C VAL A 123 26.41 5.11 15.20
N ILE A 124 25.09 4.97 15.13
CA ILE A 124 24.25 5.65 14.13
C ILE A 124 24.23 7.14 14.44
N ASP A 125 23.93 7.51 15.67
CA ASP A 125 23.74 8.91 16.07
C ASP A 125 25.02 9.75 15.89
N VAL A 126 26.19 9.12 16.02
CA VAL A 126 27.49 9.82 15.89
C VAL A 126 28.07 9.76 14.48
N LEU A 127 28.04 8.59 13.84
CA LEU A 127 28.71 8.38 12.55
C LEU A 127 27.82 8.62 11.33
N THR A 128 26.51 8.37 11.46
CA THR A 128 25.55 8.49 10.37
C THR A 128 24.20 9.03 10.88
N PRO A 129 24.19 10.25 11.45
CA PRO A 129 22.97 10.81 12.02
C PRO A 129 21.84 10.83 10.99
N LEU A 130 20.67 10.45 11.41
CA LEU A 130 19.47 10.42 10.57
C LEU A 130 18.71 11.73 10.72
N GLU A 131 18.08 12.15 9.64
CA GLU A 131 17.19 13.30 9.64
C GLU A 131 15.74 12.83 9.88
N ARG A 132 15.00 13.55 10.69
CA ARG A 132 13.57 13.30 10.92
C ARG A 132 12.79 13.49 9.62
N GLY A 133 12.08 12.44 9.18
CA GLY A 133 11.40 12.39 7.88
C GLY A 133 12.31 12.06 6.70
N GLY A 134 13.60 11.83 6.95
CA GLY A 134 14.57 11.38 5.95
C GLY A 134 14.35 9.92 5.53
N LYS A 135 15.09 9.49 4.53
CA LYS A 135 15.10 8.10 4.04
C LYS A 135 16.53 7.57 4.14
N ALA A 136 16.68 6.49 4.87
CA ALA A 136 17.96 5.79 5.01
C ALA A 136 17.85 4.38 4.48
N GLY A 137 18.90 3.88 3.82
CA GLY A 137 19.00 2.51 3.36
C GLY A 137 20.03 1.74 4.18
N LEU A 138 19.64 0.55 4.65
CA LEU A 138 20.53 -0.36 5.37
C LEU A 138 20.89 -1.54 4.47
N PHE A 139 22.15 -1.57 4.05
CA PHE A 139 22.66 -2.59 3.12
C PHE A 139 23.64 -3.53 3.82
N GLY A 140 23.66 -4.79 3.41
CA GLY A 140 24.58 -5.79 3.94
C GLY A 140 24.22 -7.20 3.48
N GLY A 141 25.14 -8.13 3.62
CA GLY A 141 24.94 -9.55 3.33
C GLY A 141 23.92 -10.23 4.24
N ALA A 142 23.72 -11.52 4.04
CA ALA A 142 22.87 -12.33 4.92
C ALA A 142 23.56 -12.49 6.31
N GLY A 143 22.78 -12.48 7.39
CA GLY A 143 23.27 -12.78 8.74
C GLY A 143 24.05 -11.65 9.44
N VAL A 144 24.18 -10.46 8.86
CA VAL A 144 24.96 -9.35 9.46
C VAL A 144 24.17 -8.48 10.46
N GLY A 145 22.98 -8.91 10.88
CA GLY A 145 22.21 -8.22 11.91
C GLY A 145 21.34 -7.07 11.46
N LYS A 146 21.09 -6.90 10.14
CA LYS A 146 20.22 -5.84 9.62
C LYS A 146 18.84 -5.78 10.27
N THR A 147 18.18 -6.93 10.38
CA THR A 147 16.85 -7.04 10.97
C THR A 147 16.87 -6.65 12.45
N VAL A 148 17.89 -7.06 13.18
CA VAL A 148 18.05 -6.73 14.61
C VAL A 148 18.18 -5.21 14.77
N LEU A 149 19.02 -4.58 13.94
CA LEU A 149 19.21 -3.13 13.97
C LEU A 149 17.92 -2.37 13.65
N LEU A 150 17.16 -2.82 12.64
CA LEU A 150 15.85 -2.23 12.31
C LEU A 150 14.84 -2.39 13.44
N THR A 151 14.82 -3.56 14.10
CA THR A 151 13.93 -3.80 15.23
C THR A 151 14.24 -2.86 16.40
N GLU A 152 15.52 -2.70 16.72
CA GLU A 152 15.97 -1.78 17.78
C GLU A 152 15.64 -0.31 17.46
N MET A 153 15.68 0.08 16.19
CA MET A 153 15.29 1.45 15.79
C MET A 153 13.78 1.71 15.86
N ILE A 154 12.95 0.65 15.78
CA ILE A 154 11.50 0.76 15.85
C ILE A 154 11.03 0.76 17.31
N HIS A 155 11.79 0.11 18.20
CA HIS A 155 11.49 -0.06 19.63
C HIS A 155 11.75 1.23 20.41
#